data_94fb07ff8f317e6c0039ec79c0c8eb3f
#
_entry.id   94fb07ff8f317e6c0039ec79c0c8eb3f
#
_cell.length_a   1.000
_cell.length_b   1.000
_cell.length_c   1.000
_cell.angle_alpha   90.00
_cell.angle_beta   90.00
_cell.angle_gamma   90.00
#
_symmetry.space_group_name_H-M   'P 1'
#
loop_
_entity.id
_entity.type
_entity.pdbx_description
1 polymer ?
#
loop_
_entity_poly.entity_id
_entity_poly.type
_entity_poly.pdbx_seq_one_letter_code
_entity_poly.pdbx_strand_id
1 'polypeptide(L)'
;MQQRIDVHHHMLPKEWIAAAGDHKAGGHWAPHVLQWTPQGSIDNMDRNGISTAILSIGLPGVWWGDVAAARKLARWLNEYAAGLVRT
;
A
#
# COMPACT_ATOMS: atom_id res chain seq x y z
N MET A 1 -2.15 20.31 20.44
CA MET A 1 -1.98 19.86 19.05
C MET A 1 -2.87 18.66 18.80
N GLN A 2 -3.71 18.73 17.79
CA GLN A 2 -4.56 17.60 17.42
C GLN A 2 -3.76 16.50 16.76
N GLN A 3 -3.98 15.27 17.21
CA GLN A 3 -3.45 14.09 16.55
C GLN A 3 -4.52 13.52 15.65
N ARG A 4 -4.17 13.30 14.40
CA ARG A 4 -5.07 12.69 13.42
C ARG A 4 -4.56 11.30 13.05
N ILE A 5 -5.48 10.36 12.92
CA ILE A 5 -5.19 9.01 12.53
C ILE A 5 -5.91 8.74 11.21
N ASP A 6 -5.15 8.39 10.19
CA ASP A 6 -5.70 8.02 8.89
C ASP A 6 -5.90 6.51 8.86
N VAL A 7 -7.16 6.06 8.86
CA VAL A 7 -7.49 4.64 8.88
C VAL A 7 -7.65 4.05 7.46
N HIS A 8 -7.46 4.86 6.44
CA HIS A 8 -7.62 4.42 5.05
C HIS A 8 -6.45 4.97 4.22
N HIS A 9 -5.28 4.41 4.44
CA HIS A 9 -4.05 4.85 3.80
C HIS A 9 -3.42 3.68 3.06
N HIS A 10 -3.36 3.76 1.73
CA HIS A 10 -2.83 2.67 0.92
C HIS A 10 -1.32 2.75 0.79
N MET A 11 -0.65 1.61 0.94
CA MET A 11 0.72 1.43 0.49
C MET A 11 0.68 0.79 -0.88
N LEU A 12 1.64 1.17 -1.72
CA LEU A 12 1.66 0.75 -3.12
C LEU A 12 3.07 0.28 -3.51
N PRO A 13 3.58 -0.79 -2.86
CA PRO A 13 4.92 -1.27 -3.17
C PRO A 13 5.03 -1.71 -4.62
N LYS A 14 6.19 -1.45 -5.23
CA LYS A 14 6.42 -1.80 -6.63
C LYS A 14 6.24 -3.29 -6.89
N GLU A 15 6.64 -4.13 -5.93
CA GLU A 15 6.50 -5.58 -6.02
C GLU A 15 5.03 -6.00 -6.08
N TRP A 16 4.17 -5.34 -5.30
CA TRP A 16 2.73 -5.61 -5.36
C TRP A 16 2.13 -5.12 -6.67
N ILE A 17 2.51 -3.92 -7.12
CA ILE A 17 2.03 -3.37 -8.39
C ILE A 17 2.38 -4.31 -9.54
N ALA A 18 3.60 -4.84 -9.55
CA ALA A 18 4.03 -5.79 -10.58
C ALA A 18 3.20 -7.07 -10.54
N ALA A 19 2.96 -7.62 -9.34
CA ALA A 19 2.17 -8.83 -9.20
C ALA A 19 0.71 -8.62 -9.59
N ALA A 20 0.15 -7.45 -9.27
CA ALA A 20 -1.25 -7.13 -9.52
C ALA A 20 -1.51 -6.59 -10.93
N GLY A 21 -0.48 -6.33 -11.70
CA GLY A 21 -0.60 -5.58 -12.95
C GLY A 21 -1.62 -6.13 -13.94
N ASP A 22 -1.72 -7.45 -14.07
CA ASP A 22 -2.66 -8.09 -14.99
C ASP A 22 -4.06 -8.25 -14.40
N HIS A 23 -4.24 -7.94 -13.12
CA HIS A 23 -5.50 -8.14 -12.40
C HIS A 23 -6.15 -6.83 -11.95
N LYS A 24 -5.57 -5.70 -12.33
CA LYS A 24 -6.09 -4.40 -11.90
C LYS A 24 -7.47 -4.13 -12.47
N ALA A 25 -8.35 -3.63 -11.63
CA ALA A 25 -9.68 -3.25 -12.04
C ALA A 25 -9.63 -1.92 -12.84
N GLY A 26 -10.34 -1.86 -13.96
CA GLY A 26 -10.45 -0.64 -14.75
C GLY A 26 -9.30 -0.34 -15.68
N GLY A 27 -8.36 -1.25 -15.84
CA GLY A 27 -7.31 -1.13 -16.85
C GLY A 27 -6.00 -0.55 -16.34
N HIS A 28 -5.73 0.72 -16.52
CA HIS A 28 -4.40 1.29 -16.25
C HIS A 28 -4.26 1.88 -14.85
N TRP A 29 -3.07 1.75 -14.26
CA TRP A 29 -2.71 2.45 -13.04
C TRP A 29 -2.59 3.95 -13.32
N ALA A 30 -3.10 4.78 -12.41
CA ALA A 30 -2.85 6.22 -12.48
C ALA A 30 -1.35 6.48 -12.25
N PRO A 31 -0.77 7.50 -12.91
CA PRO A 31 0.67 7.76 -12.76
C PRO A 31 1.13 7.95 -11.31
N HIS A 32 0.34 8.60 -10.47
CA HIS A 32 0.72 8.81 -9.07
C HIS A 32 0.78 7.50 -8.28
N VAL A 33 0.01 6.48 -8.67
CA VAL A 33 0.06 5.15 -8.05
C VAL A 33 1.40 4.48 -8.35
N LEU A 34 1.88 4.61 -9.59
CA LEU A 34 3.14 4.01 -10.00
C LEU A 34 4.35 4.68 -9.37
N GLN A 35 4.18 5.89 -8.85
CA GLN A 35 5.25 6.69 -8.27
C GLN A 35 5.25 6.68 -6.74
N TRP A 36 4.39 5.87 -6.13
CA TRP A 36 4.30 5.84 -4.67
C TRP A 36 5.62 5.42 -4.02
N THR A 37 5.96 6.12 -2.93
CA THR A 37 7.08 5.75 -2.05
C THR A 37 6.65 5.93 -0.60
N PRO A 38 7.28 5.21 0.34
CA PRO A 38 7.01 5.44 1.76
C PRO A 38 7.26 6.89 2.18
N GLN A 39 8.33 7.50 1.66
CA GLN A 39 8.64 8.89 2.00
C GLN A 39 7.55 9.84 1.49
N GLY A 40 6.99 9.58 0.32
CA GLY A 40 5.88 10.38 -0.20
C GLY A 40 4.66 10.33 0.71
N SER A 41 4.37 9.17 1.28
CA SER A 41 3.28 9.04 2.26
C SER A 41 3.56 9.86 3.53
N ILE A 42 4.78 9.79 4.04
CA ILE A 42 5.16 10.57 5.22
C ILE A 42 5.05 12.07 4.95
N ASP A 43 5.52 12.53 3.80
CA ASP A 43 5.42 13.93 3.44
C ASP A 43 3.96 14.39 3.34
N ASN A 44 3.09 13.55 2.80
CA ASN A 44 1.67 13.83 2.71
C ASN A 44 1.03 13.91 4.10
N MET A 45 1.39 12.97 4.98
CA MET A 45 0.91 12.99 6.36
C MET A 45 1.33 14.27 7.08
N ASP A 46 2.58 14.68 6.93
CA ASP A 46 3.09 15.89 7.55
C ASP A 46 2.33 17.12 7.07
N ARG A 47 2.07 17.22 5.77
CA ARG A 47 1.31 18.36 5.22
C ARG A 47 -0.11 18.42 5.73
N ASN A 48 -0.70 17.29 6.10
CA ASN A 48 -2.10 17.21 6.51
C ASN A 48 -2.28 17.01 8.01
N GLY A 49 -1.22 17.09 8.80
CA GLY A 49 -1.29 16.94 10.25
C GLY A 49 -1.68 15.55 10.72
N ILE A 50 -1.35 14.53 9.95
CA ILE A 50 -1.65 13.13 10.29
C ILE A 50 -0.45 12.55 11.04
N SER A 51 -0.68 12.10 12.27
CA SER A 51 0.38 11.55 13.12
C SER A 51 0.57 10.04 12.91
N THR A 52 -0.48 9.33 12.53
CA THR A 52 -0.45 7.87 12.39
C THR A 52 -1.33 7.45 11.21
N ALA A 53 -0.86 6.49 10.43
CA ALA A 53 -1.66 5.90 9.36
C ALA A 53 -1.71 4.40 9.54
N ILE A 54 -2.89 3.82 9.31
CA ILE A 54 -3.07 2.37 9.26
C ILE A 54 -2.99 1.97 7.80
N LEU A 55 -1.97 1.16 7.47
CA LEU A 55 -1.66 0.82 6.10
C LEU A 55 -2.45 -0.38 5.60
N SER A 56 -2.86 -0.30 4.37
CA SER A 56 -3.48 -1.41 3.66
C SER A 56 -3.14 -1.31 2.17
N ILE A 57 -3.51 -2.32 1.40
CA ILE A 57 -3.42 -2.23 -0.06
C ILE A 57 -4.80 -2.00 -0.63
N GLY A 58 -4.85 -1.40 -1.82
CA GLY A 58 -6.11 -1.16 -2.50
C GLY A 58 -6.52 -2.34 -3.38
N LEU A 59 -7.49 -2.11 -4.26
CA LEU A 59 -7.88 -3.08 -5.27
C LEU A 59 -6.71 -3.30 -6.25
N PRO A 60 -6.48 -4.50 -6.73
CA PRO A 60 -7.34 -5.69 -6.60
C PRO A 60 -6.99 -6.63 -5.43
N GLY A 61 -6.30 -6.18 -4.41
CA GLY A 61 -5.92 -7.00 -3.26
C GLY A 61 -4.85 -8.03 -3.61
N VAL A 62 -4.95 -9.23 -3.03
CA VAL A 62 -3.96 -10.30 -3.24
C VAL A 62 -4.58 -11.59 -3.80
N TRP A 63 -5.91 -11.68 -3.85
CA TRP A 63 -6.60 -12.89 -4.29
C TRP A 63 -7.04 -12.79 -5.76
N TRP A 64 -6.45 -13.63 -6.60
CA TRP A 64 -6.76 -13.68 -8.03
C TRP A 64 -6.97 -15.11 -8.53
N GLY A 65 -7.48 -15.99 -7.64
CA GLY A 65 -7.78 -17.36 -7.97
C GLY A 65 -6.75 -18.40 -7.56
N ASP A 66 -5.61 -17.99 -7.00
CA ASP A 66 -4.54 -18.89 -6.56
C ASP A 66 -4.26 -18.67 -5.08
N VAL A 67 -4.64 -19.65 -4.25
CA VAL A 67 -4.48 -19.55 -2.79
C VAL A 67 -3.01 -19.46 -2.39
N ALA A 68 -2.15 -20.27 -2.99
CA ALA A 68 -0.73 -20.28 -2.62
C ALA A 68 -0.07 -18.94 -2.96
N ALA A 69 -0.34 -18.40 -4.13
CA ALA A 69 0.19 -17.08 -4.52
C ALA A 69 -0.35 -15.97 -3.63
N ALA A 70 -1.64 -16.03 -3.27
CA ALA A 70 -2.25 -15.04 -2.40
C ALA A 70 -1.61 -15.04 -1.02
N ARG A 71 -1.38 -16.21 -0.44
CA ARG A 71 -0.72 -16.35 0.87
C ARG A 71 0.69 -15.77 0.85
N LYS A 72 1.45 -16.10 -0.18
CA LYS A 72 2.82 -15.65 -0.32
C LYS A 72 2.89 -14.12 -0.43
N LEU A 73 2.03 -13.54 -1.27
CA LEU A 73 1.99 -12.10 -1.46
C LEU A 73 1.50 -11.37 -0.21
N ALA A 74 0.48 -11.90 0.46
CA ALA A 74 -0.03 -11.31 1.70
C ALA A 74 1.04 -11.29 2.78
N ARG A 75 1.79 -12.39 2.92
CA ARG A 75 2.89 -12.45 3.89
C ARG A 75 3.97 -11.43 3.55
N TRP A 76 4.35 -11.34 2.29
CA TRP A 76 5.35 -10.37 1.85
C TRP A 76 4.90 -8.95 2.18
N LEU A 77 3.64 -8.60 1.90
CA LEU A 77 3.10 -7.28 2.16
C LEU A 77 3.05 -6.97 3.66
N ASN A 78 2.69 -7.95 4.48
CA ASN A 78 2.66 -7.76 5.93
C ASN A 78 4.06 -7.53 6.48
N GLU A 79 5.06 -8.25 5.99
CA GLU A 79 6.45 -8.06 6.40
C GLU A 79 7.00 -6.72 5.92
N TYR A 80 6.63 -6.32 4.71
CA TYR A 80 6.99 -5.00 4.18
C TYR A 80 6.44 -3.88 5.06
N ALA A 81 5.15 -3.94 5.39
CA ALA A 81 4.52 -2.94 6.23
C ALA A 81 5.15 -2.89 7.62
N ALA A 82 5.42 -4.06 8.22
CA ALA A 82 6.09 -4.15 9.51
C ALA A 82 7.49 -3.51 9.47
N GLY A 83 8.20 -3.70 8.37
CA GLY A 83 9.50 -3.06 8.15
C GLY A 83 9.41 -1.54 8.12
N LEU A 84 8.37 -0.99 7.50
CA LEU A 84 8.15 0.46 7.48
C LEU A 84 7.91 1.02 8.88
N VAL A 85 7.18 0.28 9.71
CA VAL A 85 6.91 0.70 11.10
C VAL A 85 8.19 0.80 11.92
N ARG A 86 9.15 -0.10 11.65
CA ARG A 86 10.41 -0.14 12.41
C ARG A 86 11.46 0.88 11.94
N THR A 87 11.22 1.54 10.85
CA THR A 87 12.12 2.59 10.33
C THR A 87 11.59 4.01 10.64
#